data_04d07aa83d0d5119c5a817890639df16
#
_entry.id   04d07aa83d0d5119c5a817890639df16
#
_cell.length_a   1.000
_cell.length_b   1.000
_cell.length_c   1.000
_cell.angle_alpha   90.00
_cell.angle_beta   90.00
_cell.angle_gamma   90.00
#
_symmetry.space_group_name_H-M   'P 1'
#
loop_
_entity.id
_entity.type
_entity.pdbx_description
1 polymer ?
#
loop_
_entity_poly.entity_id
_entity_poly.type
_entity_poly.pdbx_seq_one_letter_code
_entity_poly.pdbx_strand_id
1 'polypeptide(L)'
;NGTPDYQKLIWCETLKDEIRNEEKQGVPRSFRISTVHVQVLTKKYFGKMVEHILKNRKHNQIMIGVNPYLEWGEIYDSIKNLNVFAGDFGKFDGKMLSVVQQLVVEVLLQFYKGQRPKCAAQILHTLINTIVAIMDDIFLTTHSLPSGSFLTAIFNSFVNRVYTFVWYYRACKRANVTPSFSHFHNNIVDYVYGDDKLVGVSNAMSTQCNAISMKDFCDSIGLDYTDSKKNPVTKPFDDLESVTFLKRSFRYHPLLQKIMCPLEFRTLCNGLSWVDNTKDCHTVMQDKVHSFQRELYLHPEWHTMFMDFKSRIKNFPFFNFVELSESYLYQLYSNVEDMEYIHSLNKGTKAYS
;
A
#
# COMPACT_ATOMS: atom_id res chain seq x y z
N ASN A 1 29.35 -12.51 25.53
CA ASN A 1 28.34 -12.77 24.48
C ASN A 1 26.92 -12.60 25.06
N GLY A 2 26.60 -11.38 25.56
CA GLY A 2 25.25 -11.05 26.00
C GLY A 2 24.33 -10.91 24.79
N THR A 3 23.36 -11.82 24.63
CA THR A 3 22.24 -11.57 23.74
C THR A 3 21.56 -10.29 24.19
N PRO A 4 21.33 -9.31 23.30
CA PRO A 4 20.64 -8.09 23.67
C PRO A 4 19.31 -8.42 24.35
N ASP A 5 18.99 -7.77 25.47
CA ASP A 5 17.71 -7.92 26.13
C ASP A 5 16.66 -7.17 25.33
N TYR A 6 16.05 -7.82 24.34
CA TYR A 6 15.05 -7.23 23.43
C TYR A 6 13.75 -6.85 24.14
N GLN A 7 13.54 -7.26 25.38
CA GLN A 7 12.41 -6.79 26.20
C GLN A 7 12.54 -5.31 26.57
N LYS A 8 13.72 -4.73 26.37
CA LYS A 8 13.99 -3.29 26.62
C LYS A 8 13.98 -2.44 25.33
N LEU A 9 13.53 -2.97 24.20
CA LEU A 9 13.43 -2.19 22.97
C LEU A 9 12.24 -1.23 23.07
N ILE A 10 12.55 0.05 23.20
CA ILE A 10 11.55 1.12 23.29
C ILE A 10 11.36 1.72 21.90
N TRP A 11 10.10 1.90 21.52
CA TRP A 11 9.67 2.61 20.32
C TRP A 11 9.21 4.01 20.71
N CYS A 12 9.59 5.01 19.94
CA CYS A 12 9.17 6.39 20.19
C CYS A 12 8.00 6.74 19.25
N GLU A 13 6.95 7.28 19.83
CA GLU A 13 5.85 7.86 19.05
C GLU A 13 6.31 9.21 18.48
N THR A 14 6.20 9.39 17.17
CA THR A 14 6.62 10.60 16.46
C THR A 14 5.47 11.08 15.59
N LEU A 15 5.24 12.38 15.53
CA LEU A 15 4.23 12.96 14.66
C LEU A 15 4.66 12.88 13.20
N LYS A 16 3.71 12.62 12.32
CA LYS A 16 3.92 12.71 10.87
C LYS A 16 3.83 14.16 10.43
N ASP A 17 4.85 14.60 9.71
CA ASP A 17 4.80 15.88 8.97
C ASP A 17 4.07 15.63 7.65
N GLU A 18 2.78 15.93 7.60
CA GLU A 18 1.91 15.70 6.45
C GLU A 18 0.81 16.76 6.34
N ILE A 19 0.46 17.14 5.12
CA ILE A 19 -0.69 18.00 4.86
C ILE A 19 -1.98 17.21 5.11
N ARG A 20 -2.89 17.79 5.87
CA ARG A 20 -4.20 17.21 6.16
C ARG A 20 -5.34 18.14 5.75
N ASN A 21 -6.49 17.54 5.42
CA ASN A 21 -7.72 18.31 5.19
C ASN A 21 -8.12 19.06 6.47
N GLU A 22 -8.72 20.24 6.32
CA GLU A 22 -9.17 21.09 7.43
C GLU A 22 -10.03 20.35 8.45
N GLU A 23 -10.94 19.49 7.99
CA GLU A 23 -11.80 18.64 8.84
C GLU A 23 -11.01 17.71 9.81
N LYS A 24 -9.74 17.45 9.51
CA LYS A 24 -8.85 16.57 10.30
C LYS A 24 -7.71 17.34 10.98
N GLN A 25 -7.76 18.68 11.01
CA GLN A 25 -6.72 19.54 11.54
C GLN A 25 -6.53 19.29 13.03
N GLY A 26 -7.27 18.95 13.85
CA GLY A 26 -7.07 18.72 15.30
C GLY A 26 -6.58 17.30 15.65
N VAL A 27 -6.41 16.39 14.68
CA VAL A 27 -6.05 14.98 14.95
C VAL A 27 -4.80 14.61 14.17
N PRO A 28 -3.60 14.92 14.65
CA PRO A 28 -2.37 14.57 13.98
C PRO A 28 -2.23 13.05 13.86
N ARG A 29 -1.57 12.58 12.79
CA ARG A 29 -1.16 11.19 12.70
C ARG A 29 0.23 11.04 13.30
N SER A 30 0.44 9.93 13.97
CA SER A 30 1.73 9.54 14.50
C SER A 30 2.21 8.23 13.89
N PHE A 31 3.47 7.94 14.07
CA PHE A 31 4.07 6.66 13.75
C PHE A 31 5.13 6.31 14.80
N ARG A 32 5.36 5.02 14.99
CA ARG A 32 6.33 4.53 15.97
C ARG A 32 7.61 4.15 15.29
N ILE A 33 8.71 4.73 15.73
CA ILE A 33 10.06 4.43 15.25
C ILE A 33 10.88 3.76 16.35
N SER A 34 11.76 2.88 15.95
CA SER A 34 12.79 2.32 16.83
C SER A 34 14.14 2.95 16.58
N THR A 35 15.10 2.64 17.44
CA THR A 35 16.49 3.01 17.21
C THR A 35 17.03 2.36 15.95
N VAL A 36 18.07 2.99 15.35
CA VAL A 36 18.76 2.47 14.14
C VAL A 36 19.27 1.04 14.37
N HIS A 37 19.73 0.71 15.56
CA HIS A 37 20.20 -0.64 15.89
C HIS A 37 19.11 -1.71 15.69
N VAL A 38 17.87 -1.43 16.09
CA VAL A 38 16.74 -2.35 15.90
C VAL A 38 16.43 -2.51 14.41
N GLN A 39 16.43 -1.42 13.64
CA GLN A 39 16.23 -1.47 12.19
C GLN A 39 17.32 -2.31 11.49
N VAL A 40 18.58 -2.10 11.84
CA VAL A 40 19.72 -2.88 11.30
C VAL A 40 19.59 -4.35 11.66
N LEU A 41 19.28 -4.68 12.92
CA LEU A 41 19.07 -6.06 13.34
C LEU A 41 17.88 -6.71 12.61
N THR A 42 16.76 -6.01 12.51
CA THR A 42 15.60 -6.50 11.79
C THR A 42 15.93 -6.79 10.32
N LYS A 43 16.63 -5.88 9.67
CA LYS A 43 17.08 -6.06 8.28
C LYS A 43 18.09 -7.21 8.15
N LYS A 44 19.00 -7.39 9.11
CA LYS A 44 19.95 -8.50 9.14
C LYS A 44 19.26 -9.86 9.18
N TYR A 45 18.23 -10.01 10.03
CA TYR A 45 17.52 -11.28 10.17
C TYR A 45 16.48 -11.50 9.07
N PHE A 46 15.77 -10.48 8.63
CA PHE A 46 14.63 -10.62 7.73
C PHE A 46 14.85 -10.10 6.32
N GLY A 47 15.96 -9.41 6.02
CA GLY A 47 16.21 -8.80 4.71
C GLY A 47 16.14 -9.81 3.55
N LYS A 48 16.74 -11.00 3.70
CA LYS A 48 16.66 -12.07 2.68
C LYS A 48 15.26 -12.63 2.50
N MET A 49 14.50 -12.76 3.57
CA MET A 49 13.11 -13.17 3.51
C MET A 49 12.26 -12.14 2.76
N VAL A 50 12.42 -10.86 3.10
CA VAL A 50 11.73 -9.76 2.43
C VAL A 50 12.09 -9.72 0.94
N GLU A 51 13.37 -9.81 0.59
CA GLU A 51 13.83 -9.89 -0.80
C GLU A 51 13.15 -11.04 -1.56
N HIS A 52 13.08 -12.21 -0.94
CA HIS A 52 12.41 -13.36 -1.55
C HIS A 52 10.90 -13.14 -1.74
N ILE A 53 10.21 -12.56 -0.76
CA ILE A 53 8.79 -12.21 -0.86
C ILE A 53 8.57 -11.24 -2.01
N LEU A 54 9.36 -10.16 -2.11
CA LEU A 54 9.24 -9.14 -3.15
C LEU A 54 9.51 -9.68 -4.55
N LYS A 55 10.51 -10.56 -4.71
CA LYS A 55 10.81 -11.20 -6.00
C LYS A 55 9.70 -12.13 -6.47
N ASN A 56 8.95 -12.73 -5.55
CA ASN A 56 7.88 -13.66 -5.84
C ASN A 56 6.47 -13.03 -5.73
N ARG A 57 6.34 -11.68 -5.81
CA ARG A 57 5.07 -10.96 -5.60
C ARG A 57 3.94 -11.41 -6.52
N LYS A 58 4.23 -11.83 -7.75
CA LYS A 58 3.23 -12.35 -8.69
C LYS A 58 2.57 -13.65 -8.17
N HIS A 59 3.32 -14.48 -7.46
CA HIS A 59 2.80 -15.73 -6.88
C HIS A 59 2.16 -15.51 -5.51
N ASN A 60 2.81 -14.73 -4.65
CA ASN A 60 2.32 -14.50 -3.30
C ASN A 60 1.31 -13.35 -3.22
N GLN A 61 1.11 -12.58 -4.28
CA GLN A 61 0.17 -11.47 -4.39
C GLN A 61 0.40 -10.33 -3.37
N ILE A 62 1.60 -10.27 -2.77
CA ILE A 62 2.04 -9.17 -1.91
C ILE A 62 2.77 -8.15 -2.80
N MET A 63 2.08 -7.07 -3.14
CA MET A 63 2.49 -6.14 -4.20
C MET A 63 3.48 -5.07 -3.75
N ILE A 64 4.14 -5.25 -2.62
CA ILE A 64 5.17 -4.33 -2.14
C ILE A 64 6.31 -4.28 -3.16
N GLY A 65 6.65 -3.06 -3.61
CA GLY A 65 7.68 -2.84 -4.62
C GLY A 65 7.24 -3.09 -6.06
N VAL A 66 5.93 -3.25 -6.31
CA VAL A 66 5.38 -3.29 -7.67
C VAL A 66 5.80 -2.04 -8.46
N ASN A 67 6.19 -2.24 -9.72
CA ASN A 67 6.38 -1.13 -10.66
C ASN A 67 5.08 -0.88 -11.41
N PRO A 68 4.33 0.19 -11.06
CA PRO A 68 3.02 0.42 -11.66
C PRO A 68 3.10 0.69 -13.17
N TYR A 69 4.19 1.25 -13.66
CA TYR A 69 4.34 1.57 -15.07
C TYR A 69 4.55 0.33 -15.95
N LEU A 70 5.12 -0.73 -15.39
CA LEU A 70 5.43 -1.98 -16.10
C LEU A 70 4.43 -3.10 -15.80
N GLU A 71 3.99 -3.22 -14.55
CA GLU A 71 3.29 -4.41 -14.06
C GLU A 71 1.76 -4.22 -13.98
N TRP A 72 1.26 -3.00 -14.22
CA TRP A 72 -0.18 -2.70 -14.06
C TRP A 72 -1.05 -3.44 -15.08
N GLY A 73 -0.55 -3.61 -16.31
CA GLY A 73 -1.20 -4.40 -17.34
C GLY A 73 -1.37 -5.87 -16.93
N GLU A 74 -0.38 -6.47 -16.29
CA GLU A 74 -0.46 -7.86 -15.81
C GLU A 74 -1.48 -8.01 -14.67
N ILE A 75 -1.53 -7.04 -13.75
CA ILE A 75 -2.56 -7.01 -12.70
C ILE A 75 -3.96 -6.94 -13.36
N TYR A 76 -4.14 -6.02 -14.31
CA TYR A 76 -5.39 -5.90 -15.06
C TYR A 76 -5.77 -7.21 -15.74
N ASP A 77 -4.85 -7.85 -16.46
CA ASP A 77 -5.12 -9.11 -17.18
C ASP A 77 -5.55 -10.23 -16.25
N SER A 78 -5.06 -10.24 -15.02
CA SER A 78 -5.43 -11.25 -14.01
C SER A 78 -6.83 -11.05 -13.41
N ILE A 79 -7.38 -9.83 -13.48
CA ILE A 79 -8.66 -9.49 -12.84
C ILE A 79 -9.77 -9.09 -13.83
N LYS A 80 -9.47 -8.81 -15.10
CA LYS A 80 -10.43 -8.28 -16.09
C LYS A 80 -11.65 -9.16 -16.33
N ASN A 81 -11.56 -10.45 -16.05
CA ASN A 81 -12.66 -11.42 -16.17
C ASN A 81 -13.26 -11.82 -14.82
N LEU A 82 -12.89 -11.15 -13.75
CA LEU A 82 -13.37 -11.40 -12.40
C LEU A 82 -14.29 -10.27 -11.94
N ASN A 83 -15.10 -10.55 -10.95
CA ASN A 83 -15.85 -9.52 -10.23
C ASN A 83 -14.90 -8.88 -9.22
N VAL A 84 -14.67 -7.57 -9.31
CA VAL A 84 -13.64 -6.89 -8.56
C VAL A 84 -14.19 -5.97 -7.48
N PHE A 85 -13.48 -5.83 -6.38
CA PHE A 85 -13.68 -4.78 -5.40
C PHE A 85 -12.37 -4.41 -4.72
N ALA A 86 -12.27 -3.18 -4.25
CA ALA A 86 -11.16 -2.71 -3.45
C ALA A 86 -11.66 -2.15 -2.12
N GLY A 87 -10.85 -2.23 -1.09
CA GLY A 87 -11.24 -1.75 0.22
C GLY A 87 -10.06 -1.30 1.08
N ASP A 88 -10.39 -0.51 2.09
CA ASP A 88 -9.45 0.09 3.03
C ASP A 88 -9.86 -0.24 4.48
N PHE A 89 -8.90 -0.59 5.31
CA PHE A 89 -9.12 -0.85 6.73
C PHE A 89 -8.91 0.42 7.56
N GLY A 90 -9.84 0.71 8.45
CA GLY A 90 -9.70 1.80 9.40
C GLY A 90 -8.74 1.46 10.55
N LYS A 91 -7.69 2.25 10.74
CA LYS A 91 -6.71 2.08 11.84
C LYS A 91 -6.12 0.66 11.92
N PHE A 92 -5.76 0.10 10.77
CA PHE A 92 -5.36 -1.31 10.63
C PHE A 92 -4.29 -1.73 11.65
N ASP A 93 -3.17 -0.98 11.71
CA ASP A 93 -2.06 -1.26 12.64
C ASP A 93 -2.47 -1.37 14.12
N GLY A 94 -3.53 -0.66 14.52
CA GLY A 94 -4.01 -0.62 15.90
C GLY A 94 -5.19 -1.55 16.21
N LYS A 95 -5.80 -2.17 15.19
CA LYS A 95 -7.00 -3.02 15.34
C LYS A 95 -6.81 -4.49 14.98
N MET A 96 -5.60 -4.88 14.60
CA MET A 96 -5.30 -6.28 14.26
C MET A 96 -5.60 -7.20 15.43
N LEU A 97 -6.20 -8.36 15.14
CA LEU A 97 -6.39 -9.40 16.15
C LEU A 97 -5.05 -9.99 16.57
N SER A 98 -4.80 -10.05 17.88
CA SER A 98 -3.57 -10.59 18.47
C SER A 98 -3.29 -12.03 18.00
N VAL A 99 -4.32 -12.87 17.90
CA VAL A 99 -4.18 -14.24 17.42
C VAL A 99 -3.69 -14.31 15.97
N VAL A 100 -4.13 -13.37 15.11
CA VAL A 100 -3.68 -13.32 13.71
C VAL A 100 -2.24 -12.81 13.63
N GLN A 101 -1.87 -11.82 14.44
CA GLN A 101 -0.48 -11.37 14.53
C GLN A 101 0.46 -12.49 14.97
N GLN A 102 0.08 -13.28 15.99
CA GLN A 102 0.84 -14.43 16.44
C GLN A 102 0.99 -15.50 15.35
N LEU A 103 -0.08 -15.77 14.60
CA LEU A 103 -0.02 -16.68 13.45
C LEU A 103 0.97 -16.16 12.39
N VAL A 104 0.95 -14.87 12.07
CA VAL A 104 1.89 -14.26 11.11
C VAL A 104 3.34 -14.37 11.63
N VAL A 105 3.59 -14.16 12.91
CA VAL A 105 4.92 -14.40 13.52
C VAL A 105 5.39 -15.84 13.25
N GLU A 106 4.53 -16.83 13.50
CA GLU A 106 4.86 -18.22 13.24
C GLU A 106 5.14 -18.50 11.76
N VAL A 107 4.32 -17.93 10.85
CA VAL A 107 4.53 -18.05 9.41
C VAL A 107 5.88 -17.45 8.98
N LEU A 108 6.22 -16.25 9.45
CA LEU A 108 7.50 -15.60 9.12
C LEU A 108 8.70 -16.38 9.67
N LEU A 109 8.57 -17.04 10.82
CA LEU A 109 9.61 -17.89 11.40
C LEU A 109 9.84 -19.20 10.62
N GLN A 110 8.87 -19.65 9.81
CA GLN A 110 9.06 -20.83 8.93
C GLN A 110 10.17 -20.61 7.89
N PHE A 111 10.48 -19.35 7.54
CA PHE A 111 11.60 -19.01 6.67
C PHE A 111 12.93 -19.65 7.12
N TYR A 112 13.11 -19.85 8.41
CA TYR A 112 14.31 -20.47 9.00
C TYR A 112 14.28 -22.01 9.01
N LYS A 113 13.32 -22.65 8.36
CA LYS A 113 13.24 -24.12 8.19
C LYS A 113 13.45 -24.90 9.51
N GLY A 114 12.83 -24.45 10.58
CA GLY A 114 12.92 -25.07 11.90
C GLY A 114 14.10 -24.59 12.78
N GLN A 115 15.08 -23.88 12.23
CA GLN A 115 16.21 -23.31 13.00
C GLN A 115 15.87 -22.00 13.71
N ARG A 116 14.74 -21.79 14.21
CA ARG A 116 14.21 -20.55 14.80
C ARG A 116 15.25 -19.74 15.60
N PRO A 117 15.99 -18.78 15.00
CA PRO A 117 16.96 -18.00 15.76
C PRO A 117 16.24 -17.23 16.88
N LYS A 118 16.70 -17.37 18.11
CA LYS A 118 16.09 -16.72 19.27
C LYS A 118 15.91 -15.20 19.04
N CYS A 119 16.93 -14.55 18.46
CA CYS A 119 16.86 -13.13 18.13
C CYS A 119 15.76 -12.79 17.11
N ALA A 120 15.56 -13.62 16.07
CA ALA A 120 14.51 -13.38 15.09
C ALA A 120 13.10 -13.47 15.73
N ALA A 121 12.88 -14.52 16.54
CA ALA A 121 11.62 -14.66 17.27
C ALA A 121 11.38 -13.46 18.22
N GLN A 122 12.39 -13.04 18.97
CA GLN A 122 12.30 -11.89 19.86
C GLN A 122 11.98 -10.59 19.11
N ILE A 123 12.62 -10.32 17.96
CA ILE A 123 12.31 -9.15 17.13
C ILE A 123 10.83 -9.16 16.72
N LEU A 124 10.32 -10.28 16.20
CA LEU A 124 8.92 -10.37 15.81
C LEU A 124 7.95 -10.19 16.99
N HIS A 125 8.26 -10.77 18.14
CA HIS A 125 7.45 -10.59 19.34
C HIS A 125 7.43 -9.15 19.86
N THR A 126 8.53 -8.39 19.69
CA THR A 126 8.54 -6.96 20.03
C THR A 126 7.73 -6.09 19.08
N LEU A 127 7.42 -6.57 17.88
CA LEU A 127 6.53 -5.87 16.97
C LEU A 127 5.05 -5.95 17.42
N ILE A 128 4.66 -7.03 18.04
CA ILE A 128 3.26 -7.22 18.50
C ILE A 128 3.05 -6.83 19.96
N ASN A 129 4.11 -6.84 20.77
CA ASN A 129 4.13 -6.38 22.15
C ASN A 129 5.15 -5.25 22.26
N THR A 130 4.72 -4.03 22.00
CA THR A 130 5.59 -2.89 21.80
C THR A 130 5.64 -2.00 23.05
N ILE A 131 6.84 -1.77 23.59
CA ILE A 131 7.06 -0.74 24.62
C ILE A 131 7.20 0.59 23.89
N VAL A 132 6.32 1.52 24.19
CA VAL A 132 6.21 2.82 23.51
C VAL A 132 6.49 3.94 24.50
N ALA A 133 7.36 4.88 24.11
CA ALA A 133 7.56 6.15 24.79
C ALA A 133 6.82 7.26 24.04
N ILE A 134 6.02 8.02 24.76
CA ILE A 134 5.38 9.26 24.29
C ILE A 134 5.69 10.34 25.33
N MET A 135 6.46 11.34 24.92
CA MET A 135 6.96 12.37 25.86
C MET A 135 7.63 11.71 27.08
N ASP A 136 7.09 11.90 28.27
CA ASP A 136 7.63 11.39 29.53
C ASP A 136 7.00 10.06 29.97
N ASP A 137 6.02 9.55 29.22
CA ASP A 137 5.29 8.33 29.54
C ASP A 137 5.82 7.11 28.76
N ILE A 138 5.87 5.97 29.43
CA ILE A 138 6.22 4.68 28.85
C ILE A 138 5.08 3.69 29.11
N PHE A 139 4.58 3.06 28.07
CA PHE A 139 3.52 2.06 28.17
C PHE A 139 3.72 0.86 27.24
N LEU A 140 3.07 -0.24 27.53
CA LEU A 140 3.07 -1.44 26.70
C LEU A 140 1.79 -1.50 25.86
N THR A 141 1.97 -1.68 24.54
CA THR A 141 0.87 -2.01 23.63
C THR A 141 0.92 -3.49 23.27
N THR A 142 -0.21 -4.18 23.29
CA THR A 142 -0.28 -5.65 23.15
C THR A 142 -0.79 -6.14 21.80
N HIS A 143 -1.07 -5.32 20.83
CA HIS A 143 -1.54 -5.73 19.50
C HIS A 143 -1.52 -4.58 18.49
N SER A 144 -0.61 -3.65 18.68
CA SER A 144 -0.44 -2.52 17.78
C SER A 144 0.92 -2.60 17.12
N LEU A 145 0.93 -2.76 15.80
CA LEU A 145 2.16 -2.84 15.02
C LEU A 145 2.82 -1.45 14.91
N PRO A 146 4.13 -1.31 15.21
CA PRO A 146 4.82 -0.05 15.02
C PRO A 146 5.02 0.25 13.54
N SER A 147 4.35 1.29 13.03
CA SER A 147 4.29 1.60 11.59
C SER A 147 5.63 2.03 10.96
N GLY A 148 6.63 2.40 11.76
CA GLY A 148 7.99 2.71 11.30
C GLY A 148 8.96 1.51 11.30
N SER A 149 8.49 0.28 11.47
CA SER A 149 9.34 -0.91 11.35
C SER A 149 9.63 -1.25 9.88
N PHE A 150 10.85 -1.78 9.63
CA PHE A 150 11.20 -2.36 8.32
C PHE A 150 10.22 -3.45 7.84
N LEU A 151 9.57 -4.15 8.76
CA LEU A 151 8.65 -5.24 8.43
C LEU A 151 7.18 -4.81 8.34
N THR A 152 6.82 -3.56 8.64
CA THR A 152 5.42 -3.15 8.77
C THR A 152 4.58 -3.51 7.55
N ALA A 153 5.01 -3.10 6.35
CA ALA A 153 4.25 -3.36 5.13
C ALA A 153 4.12 -4.88 4.83
N ILE A 154 5.19 -5.64 5.04
CA ILE A 154 5.18 -7.11 4.88
C ILE A 154 4.23 -7.75 5.90
N PHE A 155 4.36 -7.39 7.17
CA PHE A 155 3.54 -7.95 8.24
C PHE A 155 2.06 -7.66 8.01
N ASN A 156 1.72 -6.40 7.70
CA ASN A 156 0.37 -5.97 7.35
C ASN A 156 -0.20 -6.76 6.17
N SER A 157 0.60 -6.96 5.13
CA SER A 157 0.18 -7.74 3.95
C SER A 157 -0.14 -9.19 4.31
N PHE A 158 0.66 -9.83 5.18
CA PHE A 158 0.34 -11.18 5.66
C PHE A 158 -0.94 -11.21 6.48
N VAL A 159 -1.12 -10.29 7.43
CA VAL A 159 -2.34 -10.17 8.23
C VAL A 159 -3.56 -9.97 7.33
N ASN A 160 -3.46 -9.09 6.35
CA ASN A 160 -4.51 -8.81 5.38
C ASN A 160 -4.91 -10.07 4.60
N ARG A 161 -3.93 -10.83 4.09
CA ARG A 161 -4.18 -12.10 3.40
C ARG A 161 -4.80 -13.17 4.31
N VAL A 162 -4.37 -13.25 5.56
CA VAL A 162 -5.01 -14.16 6.54
C VAL A 162 -6.49 -13.81 6.72
N TYR A 163 -6.82 -12.53 6.84
CA TYR A 163 -8.22 -12.10 6.92
C TYR A 163 -9.00 -12.47 5.66
N THR A 164 -8.43 -12.30 4.48
CA THR A 164 -9.09 -12.71 3.22
C THR A 164 -9.34 -14.21 3.19
N PHE A 165 -8.36 -15.00 3.62
CA PHE A 165 -8.52 -16.46 3.65
C PHE A 165 -9.60 -16.90 4.66
N VAL A 166 -9.64 -16.30 5.85
CA VAL A 166 -10.66 -16.61 6.86
C VAL A 166 -12.07 -16.19 6.39
N TRP A 167 -12.19 -15.01 5.77
CA TRP A 167 -13.43 -14.57 5.14
C TRP A 167 -13.92 -15.57 4.08
N TYR A 168 -13.04 -15.95 3.15
CA TYR A 168 -13.33 -16.95 2.13
C TYR A 168 -13.70 -18.31 2.73
N TYR A 169 -12.97 -18.78 3.75
CA TYR A 169 -13.27 -20.01 4.46
C TYR A 169 -14.70 -20.00 5.05
N ARG A 170 -15.09 -18.90 5.68
CA ARG A 170 -16.45 -18.72 6.20
C ARG A 170 -17.50 -18.72 5.09
N ALA A 171 -17.22 -18.07 3.96
CA ALA A 171 -18.10 -18.07 2.79
C ALA A 171 -18.32 -19.50 2.24
N CYS A 172 -17.23 -20.27 2.08
CA CYS A 172 -17.31 -21.68 1.68
C CYS A 172 -18.19 -22.51 2.64
N LYS A 173 -18.01 -22.35 3.96
CA LYS A 173 -18.82 -23.05 4.95
C LYS A 173 -20.30 -22.73 4.84
N ARG A 174 -20.68 -21.47 4.60
CA ARG A 174 -22.07 -21.05 4.38
C ARG A 174 -22.65 -21.65 3.09
N ALA A 175 -21.83 -21.83 2.06
CA ALA A 175 -22.20 -22.41 0.78
C ALA A 175 -22.14 -23.95 0.74
N ASN A 176 -21.79 -24.62 1.85
CA ASN A 176 -21.53 -26.06 1.90
C ASN A 176 -20.44 -26.53 0.91
N VAL A 177 -19.46 -25.67 0.65
CA VAL A 177 -18.28 -25.98 -0.18
C VAL A 177 -17.10 -26.30 0.74
N THR A 178 -16.34 -27.34 0.42
CA THR A 178 -15.12 -27.68 1.18
C THR A 178 -14.02 -26.67 0.84
N PRO A 179 -13.56 -25.85 1.81
CA PRO A 179 -12.49 -24.89 1.56
C PRO A 179 -11.14 -25.61 1.44
N SER A 180 -10.33 -25.18 0.47
CA SER A 180 -8.94 -25.59 0.31
C SER A 180 -8.12 -24.45 -0.28
N PHE A 181 -6.79 -24.50 -0.16
CA PHE A 181 -5.92 -23.52 -0.79
C PHE A 181 -6.05 -23.51 -2.33
N SER A 182 -6.16 -24.70 -2.93
CA SER A 182 -6.37 -24.80 -4.38
C SER A 182 -7.68 -24.14 -4.79
N HIS A 183 -8.78 -24.42 -4.06
CA HIS A 183 -10.07 -23.81 -4.33
C HIS A 183 -10.03 -22.29 -4.11
N PHE A 184 -9.30 -21.81 -3.09
CA PHE A 184 -9.09 -20.37 -2.87
C PHE A 184 -8.39 -19.72 -4.07
N HIS A 185 -7.25 -20.24 -4.50
CA HIS A 185 -6.48 -19.66 -5.61
C HIS A 185 -7.19 -19.73 -6.96
N ASN A 186 -8.08 -20.71 -7.15
CA ASN A 186 -8.88 -20.81 -8.38
C ASN A 186 -10.04 -19.79 -8.41
N ASN A 187 -10.46 -19.25 -7.27
CA ASN A 187 -11.63 -18.39 -7.18
C ASN A 187 -11.35 -16.97 -6.72
N ILE A 188 -10.22 -16.75 -6.07
CA ILE A 188 -9.86 -15.45 -5.46
C ILE A 188 -8.49 -15.01 -5.93
N VAL A 189 -8.40 -13.82 -6.49
CA VAL A 189 -7.18 -13.03 -6.63
C VAL A 189 -7.19 -11.99 -5.52
N ASP A 190 -6.12 -11.89 -4.73
CA ASP A 190 -6.06 -11.05 -3.53
C ASP A 190 -4.75 -10.25 -3.50
N TYR A 191 -4.69 -9.18 -4.27
CA TYR A 191 -3.55 -8.27 -4.27
C TYR A 191 -3.57 -7.36 -3.05
N VAL A 192 -2.48 -7.40 -2.27
CA VAL A 192 -2.34 -6.61 -1.05
C VAL A 192 -1.04 -5.79 -1.05
N TYR A 193 -1.10 -4.61 -0.46
CA TYR A 193 0.05 -3.77 -0.15
C TYR A 193 -0.17 -3.15 1.24
N GLY A 194 0.31 -3.82 2.29
CA GLY A 194 -0.04 -3.44 3.64
C GLY A 194 -1.53 -3.62 3.92
N ASP A 195 -2.21 -2.53 4.23
CA ASP A 195 -3.66 -2.45 4.42
C ASP A 195 -4.44 -2.29 3.11
N ASP A 196 -3.85 -1.72 2.08
CA ASP A 196 -4.49 -1.61 0.75
C ASP A 196 -4.76 -3.00 0.15
N LYS A 197 -5.93 -3.16 -0.47
CA LYS A 197 -6.41 -4.43 -1.00
C LYS A 197 -7.20 -4.24 -2.30
N LEU A 198 -6.93 -5.16 -3.27
CA LEU A 198 -7.73 -5.34 -4.48
C LEU A 198 -8.07 -6.82 -4.61
N VAL A 199 -9.35 -7.14 -4.65
CA VAL A 199 -9.84 -8.52 -4.72
C VAL A 199 -10.58 -8.75 -6.02
N GLY A 200 -10.23 -9.84 -6.71
CA GLY A 200 -10.97 -10.39 -7.84
C GLY A 200 -11.63 -11.71 -7.44
N VAL A 201 -12.89 -11.88 -7.74
CA VAL A 201 -13.71 -13.05 -7.37
C VAL A 201 -14.30 -13.70 -8.62
N SER A 202 -14.16 -15.01 -8.75
CA SER A 202 -14.78 -15.77 -9.82
C SER A 202 -16.31 -15.71 -9.76
N ASN A 203 -16.98 -15.90 -10.90
CA ASN A 203 -18.43 -15.96 -10.94
C ASN A 203 -19.00 -17.06 -10.02
N ALA A 204 -18.28 -18.17 -9.86
CA ALA A 204 -18.70 -19.29 -9.02
C ALA A 204 -18.85 -18.93 -7.54
N MET A 205 -18.07 -17.95 -7.06
CA MET A 205 -18.08 -17.52 -5.65
C MET A 205 -18.64 -16.12 -5.44
N SER A 206 -19.08 -15.42 -6.49
CA SER A 206 -19.47 -14.01 -6.44
C SER A 206 -20.66 -13.72 -5.51
N THR A 207 -21.57 -14.66 -5.37
CA THR A 207 -22.73 -14.51 -4.45
C THR A 207 -22.29 -14.52 -2.99
N GLN A 208 -21.32 -15.37 -2.61
CA GLN A 208 -20.85 -15.56 -1.25
C GLN A 208 -19.68 -14.65 -0.89
N CYS A 209 -18.83 -14.34 -1.90
CA CYS A 209 -17.61 -13.57 -1.76
C CYS A 209 -17.71 -12.25 -2.52
N ASN A 210 -17.94 -11.16 -1.82
CA ASN A 210 -18.06 -9.81 -2.38
C ASN A 210 -17.73 -8.76 -1.30
N ALA A 211 -17.71 -7.48 -1.67
CA ALA A 211 -17.37 -6.39 -0.75
C ALA A 211 -18.30 -6.31 0.46
N ILE A 212 -19.61 -6.56 0.28
CA ILE A 212 -20.59 -6.54 1.37
C ILE A 212 -20.27 -7.65 2.37
N SER A 213 -20.06 -8.89 1.89
CA SER A 213 -19.72 -10.01 2.77
C SER A 213 -18.33 -9.85 3.43
N MET A 214 -17.40 -9.14 2.80
CA MET A 214 -16.13 -8.76 3.42
C MET A 214 -16.35 -7.76 4.55
N LYS A 215 -17.21 -6.75 4.34
CA LYS A 215 -17.59 -5.77 5.37
C LYS A 215 -18.25 -6.47 6.56
N ASP A 216 -19.23 -7.36 6.33
CA ASP A 216 -19.89 -8.13 7.39
C ASP A 216 -18.89 -8.99 8.19
N PHE A 217 -17.94 -9.58 7.48
CA PHE A 217 -16.85 -10.33 8.12
C PHE A 217 -16.01 -9.42 9.01
N CYS A 218 -15.56 -8.28 8.50
CA CYS A 218 -14.75 -7.31 9.25
C CYS A 218 -15.48 -6.82 10.50
N ASP A 219 -16.76 -6.45 10.37
CA ASP A 219 -17.60 -6.04 11.50
C ASP A 219 -17.70 -7.13 12.57
N SER A 220 -17.84 -8.39 12.15
CA SER A 220 -17.95 -9.54 13.06
C SER A 220 -16.69 -9.77 13.92
N ILE A 221 -15.56 -9.18 13.55
CA ILE A 221 -14.29 -9.27 14.25
C ILE A 221 -13.76 -7.91 14.74
N GLY A 222 -14.59 -6.86 14.68
CA GLY A 222 -14.29 -5.54 15.21
C GLY A 222 -13.34 -4.68 14.36
N LEU A 223 -13.21 -5.00 13.06
CA LEU A 223 -12.44 -4.21 12.10
C LEU A 223 -13.35 -3.25 11.33
N ASP A 224 -12.91 -1.99 11.19
CA ASP A 224 -13.56 -1.04 10.30
C ASP A 224 -13.13 -1.34 8.86
N TYR A 225 -14.10 -1.46 7.94
CA TYR A 225 -13.82 -1.69 6.53
C TYR A 225 -14.71 -0.79 5.67
N THR A 226 -14.11 -0.13 4.69
CA THR A 226 -14.74 0.81 3.75
C THR A 226 -14.34 0.46 2.32
N ASP A 227 -14.96 1.12 1.34
CA ASP A 227 -14.46 1.07 -0.04
C ASP A 227 -13.08 1.76 -0.17
N SER A 228 -12.43 1.66 -1.31
CA SER A 228 -11.11 2.27 -1.57
C SER A 228 -11.11 3.80 -1.48
N LYS A 229 -12.28 4.43 -1.53
CA LYS A 229 -12.50 5.89 -1.41
C LYS A 229 -12.91 6.32 0.00
N LYS A 230 -12.91 5.38 0.95
CA LYS A 230 -13.31 5.57 2.37
C LYS A 230 -14.79 5.87 2.57
N ASN A 231 -15.64 5.45 1.64
CA ASN A 231 -17.09 5.49 1.81
C ASN A 231 -17.61 4.16 2.38
N PRO A 232 -18.81 4.14 2.97
CA PRO A 232 -19.46 2.90 3.34
C PRO A 232 -19.61 1.95 2.15
N VAL A 233 -19.37 0.67 2.36
CA VAL A 233 -19.57 -0.36 1.33
C VAL A 233 -21.05 -0.55 1.09
N THR A 234 -21.52 -0.23 -0.12
CA THR A 234 -22.93 -0.31 -0.52
C THR A 234 -23.17 -1.23 -1.72
N LYS A 235 -22.12 -1.60 -2.43
CA LYS A 235 -22.17 -2.45 -3.62
C LYS A 235 -21.36 -3.72 -3.40
N PRO A 236 -21.75 -4.85 -4.00
CA PRO A 236 -21.00 -6.10 -3.92
C PRO A 236 -19.68 -6.03 -4.69
N PHE A 237 -19.63 -5.31 -5.80
CA PHE A 237 -18.48 -5.18 -6.67
C PHE A 237 -18.37 -3.77 -7.25
N ASP A 238 -17.19 -3.40 -7.64
CA ASP A 238 -16.86 -2.18 -8.34
C ASP A 238 -16.73 -2.45 -9.85
N ASP A 239 -16.90 -1.41 -10.67
CA ASP A 239 -16.54 -1.48 -12.07
C ASP A 239 -15.03 -1.44 -12.21
N LEU A 240 -14.49 -2.25 -13.11
CA LEU A 240 -13.03 -2.37 -13.32
C LEU A 240 -12.35 -1.03 -13.66
N GLU A 241 -13.08 -0.14 -14.37
CA GLU A 241 -12.58 1.20 -14.70
C GLU A 241 -12.60 2.18 -13.52
N SER A 242 -13.44 1.92 -12.52
CA SER A 242 -13.62 2.80 -11.35
C SER A 242 -12.88 2.32 -10.12
N VAL A 243 -12.49 1.04 -10.08
CA VAL A 243 -11.73 0.47 -8.97
C VAL A 243 -10.33 1.06 -8.91
N THR A 244 -9.85 1.34 -7.71
CA THR A 244 -8.49 1.86 -7.51
C THR A 244 -7.71 0.95 -6.57
N PHE A 245 -6.42 0.78 -6.87
CA PHE A 245 -5.46 0.11 -6.01
C PHE A 245 -4.22 1.00 -5.89
N LEU A 246 -3.74 1.24 -4.69
CA LEU A 246 -2.64 2.19 -4.43
C LEU A 246 -2.91 3.59 -5.01
N LYS A 247 -4.18 4.03 -4.97
CA LYS A 247 -4.68 5.28 -5.58
C LYS A 247 -4.50 5.37 -7.10
N ARG A 248 -4.31 4.27 -7.78
CA ARG A 248 -4.18 4.16 -9.23
C ARG A 248 -5.34 3.37 -9.81
N SER A 249 -5.90 3.84 -10.91
CA SER A 249 -6.93 3.15 -11.69
C SER A 249 -6.31 2.32 -12.81
N PHE A 250 -7.16 1.58 -13.52
CA PHE A 250 -6.78 0.78 -14.70
C PHE A 250 -7.40 1.42 -15.93
N ARG A 251 -6.60 2.11 -16.75
CA ARG A 251 -7.10 2.84 -17.92
C ARG A 251 -6.32 2.48 -19.17
N TYR A 252 -7.03 2.13 -20.24
CA TYR A 252 -6.40 1.95 -21.55
C TYR A 252 -5.94 3.30 -22.09
N HIS A 253 -4.65 3.39 -22.45
CA HIS A 253 -4.05 4.60 -23.00
C HIS A 253 -3.95 4.47 -24.52
N PRO A 254 -4.67 5.28 -25.33
CA PRO A 254 -4.80 5.07 -26.76
C PRO A 254 -3.48 5.25 -27.54
N LEU A 255 -2.62 6.20 -27.14
CA LEU A 255 -1.32 6.41 -27.78
C LEU A 255 -0.30 5.33 -27.44
N LEU A 256 -0.27 4.86 -26.18
CA LEU A 256 0.64 3.84 -25.72
C LEU A 256 0.13 2.42 -26.01
N GLN A 257 -1.12 2.27 -26.41
CA GLN A 257 -1.80 1.01 -26.74
C GLN A 257 -1.70 -0.06 -25.63
N LYS A 258 -1.75 0.37 -24.37
CA LYS A 258 -1.66 -0.51 -23.20
C LYS A 258 -2.45 0.03 -22.01
N ILE A 259 -2.69 -0.83 -21.02
CA ILE A 259 -3.28 -0.43 -19.74
C ILE A 259 -2.22 0.32 -18.94
N MET A 260 -2.56 1.53 -18.54
CA MET A 260 -1.74 2.39 -17.69
C MET A 260 -2.38 2.57 -16.32
N CYS A 261 -1.63 3.19 -15.42
CA CYS A 261 -1.91 3.30 -14.00
C CYS A 261 -2.08 4.76 -13.54
N PRO A 262 -3.01 5.54 -14.10
CA PRO A 262 -3.13 6.94 -13.70
C PRO A 262 -3.46 7.05 -12.21
N LEU A 263 -2.77 7.98 -11.54
CA LEU A 263 -3.08 8.36 -10.16
C LEU A 263 -4.38 9.17 -10.11
N GLU A 264 -5.10 9.08 -9.02
CA GLU A 264 -6.22 9.98 -8.76
C GLU A 264 -5.78 11.43 -8.91
N PHE A 265 -6.54 12.22 -9.70
CA PHE A 265 -6.19 13.62 -10.00
C PHE A 265 -6.00 14.47 -8.74
N ARG A 266 -6.83 14.27 -7.71
CA ARG A 266 -6.66 14.95 -6.43
C ARG A 266 -5.30 14.65 -5.78
N THR A 267 -4.81 13.43 -5.90
CA THR A 267 -3.49 13.03 -5.38
C THR A 267 -2.36 13.74 -6.14
N LEU A 268 -2.51 13.91 -7.46
CA LEU A 268 -1.56 14.67 -8.27
C LEU A 268 -1.52 16.15 -7.86
N CYS A 269 -2.68 16.77 -7.70
CA CYS A 269 -2.79 18.17 -7.28
C CYS A 269 -2.19 18.41 -5.88
N ASN A 270 -2.42 17.50 -4.95
CA ASN A 270 -1.82 17.59 -3.60
C ASN A 270 -0.29 17.56 -3.64
N GLY A 271 0.32 16.89 -4.61
CA GLY A 271 1.77 16.89 -4.83
C GLY A 271 2.36 18.26 -5.14
N LEU A 272 1.57 19.17 -5.71
CA LEU A 272 1.96 20.55 -6.03
C LEU A 272 1.83 21.51 -4.85
N SER A 273 1.07 21.13 -3.81
CA SER A 273 0.67 22.06 -2.74
C SER A 273 1.74 22.24 -1.65
N TRP A 274 2.85 21.51 -1.70
CA TRP A 274 3.84 21.52 -0.63
C TRP A 274 5.25 21.70 -1.16
N VAL A 275 6.00 22.64 -0.60
CA VAL A 275 7.40 22.93 -0.93
C VAL A 275 8.19 23.06 0.36
N ASP A 276 9.36 22.42 0.43
CA ASP A 276 10.28 22.55 1.52
C ASP A 276 10.96 23.94 1.50
N ASN A 277 10.82 24.69 2.57
CA ASN A 277 11.36 26.05 2.71
C ASN A 277 12.90 26.12 2.74
N THR A 278 13.58 24.98 2.84
CA THR A 278 15.05 24.90 2.92
C THR A 278 15.73 24.87 1.55
N LYS A 279 14.97 24.76 0.46
CA LYS A 279 15.48 24.62 -0.92
C LYS A 279 15.05 25.79 -1.79
N ASP A 280 15.73 25.95 -2.94
CA ASP A 280 15.29 26.85 -3.98
C ASP A 280 13.88 26.46 -4.46
N CYS A 281 12.90 27.26 -4.06
CA CYS A 281 11.49 27.01 -4.34
C CYS A 281 11.19 26.90 -5.84
N HIS A 282 11.90 27.65 -6.68
CA HIS A 282 11.68 27.63 -8.13
C HIS A 282 12.08 26.28 -8.72
N THR A 283 13.29 25.80 -8.42
CA THR A 283 13.78 24.48 -8.88
C THR A 283 12.89 23.36 -8.39
N VAL A 284 12.49 23.37 -7.11
CA VAL A 284 11.61 22.36 -6.53
C VAL A 284 10.24 22.35 -7.20
N MET A 285 9.68 23.54 -7.49
CA MET A 285 8.39 23.63 -8.20
C MET A 285 8.49 23.15 -9.64
N GLN A 286 9.58 23.45 -10.35
CA GLN A 286 9.82 22.93 -11.69
C GLN A 286 9.83 21.40 -11.71
N ASP A 287 10.55 20.78 -10.78
CA ASP A 287 10.61 19.31 -10.65
C ASP A 287 9.25 18.71 -10.33
N LYS A 288 8.47 19.37 -9.47
CA LYS A 288 7.10 18.95 -9.14
C LYS A 288 6.16 19.05 -10.32
N VAL A 289 6.25 20.12 -11.11
CA VAL A 289 5.45 20.28 -12.33
C VAL A 289 5.82 19.20 -13.35
N HIS A 290 7.10 18.90 -13.53
CA HIS A 290 7.54 17.79 -14.40
C HIS A 290 7.02 16.44 -13.91
N SER A 291 7.06 16.18 -12.60
CA SER A 291 6.48 14.97 -12.01
C SER A 291 4.98 14.90 -12.22
N PHE A 292 4.28 16.02 -12.03
CA PHE A 292 2.85 16.16 -12.31
C PHE A 292 2.52 15.87 -13.77
N GLN A 293 3.27 16.44 -14.73
CA GLN A 293 3.06 16.20 -16.16
C GLN A 293 3.29 14.72 -16.53
N ARG A 294 4.35 14.07 -16.00
CA ARG A 294 4.61 12.66 -16.23
C ARG A 294 3.45 11.78 -15.75
N GLU A 295 2.97 12.01 -14.54
CA GLU A 295 1.85 11.22 -13.98
C GLU A 295 0.52 11.55 -14.68
N LEU A 296 0.29 12.81 -15.03
CA LEU A 296 -0.91 13.24 -15.74
C LEU A 296 -1.00 12.59 -17.13
N TYR A 297 0.13 12.42 -17.82
CA TYR A 297 0.20 11.78 -19.13
C TYR A 297 -0.37 10.36 -19.15
N LEU A 298 -0.40 9.68 -18.03
CA LEU A 298 -0.99 8.34 -17.93
C LEU A 298 -2.53 8.32 -18.03
N HIS A 299 -3.17 9.48 -17.92
CA HIS A 299 -4.61 9.59 -18.15
C HIS A 299 -4.92 9.64 -19.65
N PRO A 300 -5.90 8.89 -20.16
CA PRO A 300 -6.31 9.01 -21.55
C PRO A 300 -6.70 10.44 -21.96
N GLU A 301 -7.25 11.21 -21.04
CA GLU A 301 -7.71 12.61 -21.19
C GLU A 301 -6.64 13.65 -20.82
N TRP A 302 -5.38 13.25 -20.67
CA TRP A 302 -4.30 14.07 -20.11
C TRP A 302 -4.17 15.45 -20.74
N HIS A 303 -4.36 15.57 -22.07
CA HIS A 303 -4.23 16.83 -22.78
C HIS A 303 -5.25 17.85 -22.31
N THR A 304 -6.53 17.47 -22.24
CA THR A 304 -7.61 18.33 -21.74
C THR A 304 -7.37 18.73 -20.28
N MET A 305 -6.96 17.78 -19.44
CA MET A 305 -6.66 18.03 -18.03
C MET A 305 -5.48 19.00 -17.88
N PHE A 306 -4.45 18.87 -18.72
CA PHE A 306 -3.28 19.74 -18.67
C PHE A 306 -3.60 21.17 -19.14
N MET A 307 -4.44 21.32 -20.18
CA MET A 307 -4.89 22.63 -20.63
C MET A 307 -5.77 23.33 -19.59
N ASP A 308 -6.64 22.62 -18.91
CA ASP A 308 -7.41 23.16 -17.78
C ASP A 308 -6.47 23.60 -16.63
N PHE A 309 -5.52 22.77 -16.24
CA PHE A 309 -4.50 23.12 -15.27
C PHE A 309 -3.76 24.41 -15.66
N LYS A 310 -3.26 24.50 -16.89
CA LYS A 310 -2.57 25.70 -17.39
C LYS A 310 -3.45 26.95 -17.32
N SER A 311 -4.72 26.83 -17.69
CA SER A 311 -5.64 27.97 -17.65
C SER A 311 -5.81 28.54 -16.23
N ARG A 312 -5.82 27.66 -15.22
CA ARG A 312 -5.99 28.04 -13.80
C ARG A 312 -4.73 28.67 -13.22
N ILE A 313 -3.54 28.22 -13.59
CA ILE A 313 -2.27 28.74 -13.07
C ILE A 313 -1.75 29.98 -13.85
N LYS A 314 -2.34 30.30 -14.99
CA LYS A 314 -1.91 31.41 -15.87
C LYS A 314 -1.75 32.77 -15.14
N ASN A 315 -2.55 32.98 -14.10
CA ASN A 315 -2.56 34.25 -13.37
C ASN A 315 -1.61 34.24 -12.14
N PHE A 316 -0.88 33.14 -11.89
CA PHE A 316 0.10 33.08 -10.81
C PHE A 316 1.47 33.56 -11.32
N PRO A 317 1.98 34.74 -10.87
CA PRO A 317 3.15 35.39 -11.44
C PRO A 317 4.46 34.61 -11.29
N PHE A 318 4.50 33.56 -10.49
CA PHE A 318 5.68 32.72 -10.24
C PHE A 318 5.70 31.41 -11.05
N PHE A 319 4.68 31.17 -11.90
CA PHE A 319 4.56 29.94 -12.68
C PHE A 319 5.06 30.11 -14.12
N ASN A 320 6.34 30.43 -14.27
CA ASN A 320 7.00 30.28 -15.56
C ASN A 320 7.79 28.95 -15.53
N PHE A 321 7.14 27.88 -15.96
CA PHE A 321 7.78 26.54 -15.97
C PHE A 321 8.00 26.04 -17.39
N VAL A 322 9.05 25.24 -17.56
CA VAL A 322 9.34 24.55 -18.82
C VAL A 322 8.45 23.30 -18.90
N GLU A 323 7.70 23.19 -19.99
CA GLU A 323 6.82 22.05 -20.23
C GLU A 323 7.61 20.87 -20.82
N LEU A 324 7.23 19.66 -20.42
CA LEU A 324 7.69 18.45 -21.09
C LEU A 324 6.91 18.28 -22.40
N SER A 325 7.61 17.98 -23.49
CA SER A 325 6.97 17.73 -24.78
C SER A 325 6.24 16.38 -24.79
N GLU A 326 5.17 16.29 -25.57
CA GLU A 326 4.42 15.04 -25.74
C GLU A 326 5.32 13.92 -26.28
N SER A 327 6.20 14.24 -27.23
CA SER A 327 7.15 13.27 -27.78
C SER A 327 8.09 12.69 -26.72
N TYR A 328 8.56 13.53 -25.79
CA TYR A 328 9.36 13.07 -24.65
C TYR A 328 8.54 12.16 -23.73
N LEU A 329 7.31 12.55 -23.38
CA LEU A 329 6.43 11.74 -22.51
C LEU A 329 6.08 10.39 -23.16
N TYR A 330 5.83 10.39 -24.48
CA TYR A 330 5.60 9.16 -25.22
C TYR A 330 6.81 8.22 -25.17
N GLN A 331 8.02 8.74 -25.47
CA GLN A 331 9.26 7.95 -25.41
C GLN A 331 9.47 7.37 -24.00
N LEU A 332 9.30 8.19 -22.97
CA LEU A 332 9.47 7.81 -21.58
C LEU A 332 8.64 6.59 -21.18
N TYR A 333 7.39 6.51 -21.63
CA TYR A 333 6.49 5.40 -21.30
C TYR A 333 6.47 4.29 -22.37
N SER A 334 7.14 4.46 -23.49
CA SER A 334 7.33 3.43 -24.50
C SER A 334 8.56 2.57 -24.23
N ASN A 335 9.55 3.10 -23.50
CA ASN A 335 10.81 2.42 -23.17
C ASN A 335 10.76 1.81 -21.76
N VAL A 336 11.08 0.52 -21.64
CA VAL A 336 11.09 -0.20 -20.36
C VAL A 336 12.14 0.36 -19.40
N GLU A 337 13.33 0.67 -19.88
CA GLU A 337 14.42 1.21 -19.05
C GLU A 337 14.07 2.56 -18.43
N ASP A 338 13.44 3.45 -19.22
CA ASP A 338 12.98 4.74 -18.73
C ASP A 338 11.87 4.62 -17.67
N MET A 339 10.95 3.66 -17.86
CA MET A 339 9.92 3.36 -16.86
C MET A 339 10.50 2.78 -15.57
N GLU A 340 11.54 1.97 -15.65
CA GLU A 340 12.29 1.49 -14.47
C GLU A 340 13.00 2.65 -13.76
N TYR A 341 13.59 3.56 -14.52
CA TYR A 341 14.23 4.76 -13.99
C TYR A 341 13.25 5.66 -13.23
N ILE A 342 12.09 5.98 -13.82
CA ILE A 342 11.05 6.77 -13.13
C ILE A 342 10.63 6.10 -11.82
N HIS A 343 10.43 4.78 -11.85
CA HIS A 343 10.07 4.04 -10.65
C HIS A 343 11.16 4.11 -9.57
N SER A 344 12.42 4.08 -9.95
CA SER A 344 13.55 4.23 -9.03
C SER A 344 13.61 5.61 -8.39
N LEU A 345 13.34 6.68 -9.16
CA LEU A 345 13.26 8.05 -8.64
C LEU A 345 12.16 8.19 -7.60
N ASN A 346 10.99 7.63 -7.86
CA ASN A 346 9.86 7.67 -6.92
C ASN A 346 10.14 6.88 -5.62
N LYS A 347 11.00 5.85 -5.67
CA LYS A 347 11.46 5.14 -4.46
C LYS A 347 12.44 5.97 -3.63
N GLY A 348 13.34 6.71 -4.28
CA GLY A 348 14.32 7.58 -3.62
C GLY A 348 13.69 8.74 -2.84
N THR A 349 12.63 9.32 -3.38
CA THR A 349 11.89 10.42 -2.71
C THR A 349 11.09 9.97 -1.49
N LYS A 350 10.75 8.68 -1.37
CA LYS A 350 10.09 8.12 -0.17
C LYS A 350 11.07 7.77 0.97
N ALA A 351 12.36 7.77 0.73
CA ALA A 351 13.36 7.48 1.76
C ALA A 351 13.60 8.68 2.71
N TYR A 352 13.04 9.85 2.40
CA TYR A 352 13.17 11.09 3.17
C TYR A 352 11.82 11.73 3.56
N SER A 353 10.70 11.01 3.38
CA SER A 353 9.37 11.48 3.81
C SER A 353 8.80 10.68 4.98
#